data_ea93df421362d12d3df6eb8e58497371
#
_entry.id   ea93df421362d12d3df6eb8e58497371
#
_cell.length_a   1.000
_cell.length_b   1.000
_cell.length_c   1.000
_cell.angle_alpha   90.00
_cell.angle_beta   90.00
_cell.angle_gamma   90.00
#
_symmetry.space_group_name_H-M   'P 1'
#
loop_
_entity.id
_entity.type
_entity.pdbx_description
1 polymer ?
#
loop_
_entity_poly.entity_id
_entity_poly.type
_entity_poly.pdbx_seq_one_letter_code
_entity_poly.pdbx_strand_id
1 'polypeptide(L)'
;IVANGKAVAHSFEKSCVRSSSEKCAYWRDVGTVDAYWAANIDLTDIVPDLDIYDENWPIWTYSEITPPAKFVHDEDGRRGQAISSLVSGSCVVSGASLKHTLLSTGGRINSYAVVENAVILPYVNIARSARLKNVVIDARVQIPEGLVVGEDPELDATRFRRTEQGICLITQPMIDKLTA
;
A
#
# COMPACT_ATOMS: atom_id res chain seq x y z
N ILE A 1 -9.06 34.77 15.31
CA ILE A 1 -7.95 34.43 16.23
C ILE A 1 -6.66 35.10 15.76
N VAL A 2 -6.25 34.94 14.48
CA VAL A 2 -5.05 35.58 13.94
C VAL A 2 -5.10 37.12 14.03
N ALA A 3 -6.23 37.74 13.63
CA ALA A 3 -6.42 39.20 13.69
C ALA A 3 -6.32 39.77 15.12
N ASN A 4 -6.52 38.96 16.16
CA ASN A 4 -6.45 39.33 17.55
C ASN A 4 -5.10 39.04 18.21
N GLY A 5 -4.07 38.69 17.43
CA GLY A 5 -2.73 38.38 17.92
C GLY A 5 -2.64 37.11 18.79
N LYS A 6 -3.65 36.22 18.72
CA LYS A 6 -3.71 34.97 19.51
C LYS A 6 -3.16 33.74 18.75
N ALA A 7 -2.62 33.94 17.54
CA ALA A 7 -1.97 32.90 16.77
C ALA A 7 -0.47 33.17 16.68
N VAL A 8 0.35 32.19 16.98
CA VAL A 8 1.81 32.26 16.92
C VAL A 8 2.30 31.17 15.96
N ALA A 9 3.17 31.56 15.04
CA ALA A 9 3.86 30.59 14.20
C ALA A 9 4.96 29.89 15.00
N HIS A 10 5.01 28.58 14.92
CA HIS A 10 6.05 27.75 15.52
C HIS A 10 6.74 26.94 14.42
N SER A 11 8.09 26.86 14.47
CA SER A 11 8.85 26.08 13.51
C SER A 11 8.61 24.60 13.75
N PHE A 12 8.13 23.90 12.72
CA PHE A 12 7.90 22.45 12.76
C PHE A 12 9.17 21.68 13.12
N GLU A 13 10.31 22.07 12.56
CA GLU A 13 11.61 21.43 12.85
C GLU A 13 12.03 21.48 14.33
N LYS A 14 11.52 22.48 15.09
CA LYS A 14 11.85 22.64 16.51
C LYS A 14 10.92 21.83 17.41
N SER A 15 9.75 21.43 16.92
CA SER A 15 8.73 20.72 17.70
C SER A 15 8.51 19.27 17.28
N CYS A 16 8.99 18.89 16.10
CA CYS A 16 8.87 17.52 15.64
C CYS A 16 9.79 16.59 16.40
N VAL A 17 9.25 15.49 16.87
CA VAL A 17 10.05 14.37 17.38
C VAL A 17 10.76 13.76 16.18
N ARG A 18 12.03 13.46 16.33
CA ARG A 18 12.87 12.85 15.31
C ARG A 18 13.33 11.49 15.79
N SER A 19 13.28 10.51 14.92
CA SER A 19 13.98 9.27 15.18
C SER A 19 15.50 9.48 15.10
N SER A 20 16.26 8.60 15.67
CA SER A 20 17.73 8.66 15.65
C SER A 20 18.32 8.52 14.24
N SER A 21 17.55 7.96 13.31
CA SER A 21 17.91 7.74 11.90
C SER A 21 17.47 8.86 10.95
N GLU A 22 16.53 9.72 11.35
CA GLU A 22 15.96 10.77 10.51
C GLU A 22 16.84 12.01 10.43
N LYS A 23 17.11 12.46 9.19
CA LYS A 23 17.88 13.67 8.92
C LYS A 23 17.07 14.95 9.06
N CYS A 24 15.76 14.89 8.87
CA CYS A 24 14.83 16.03 8.92
C CYS A 24 13.50 15.63 9.56
N ALA A 25 12.72 16.63 10.00
CA ALA A 25 11.39 16.41 10.53
C ALA A 25 10.45 15.85 9.46
N TYR A 26 9.82 14.71 9.72
CA TYR A 26 8.93 14.04 8.76
C TYR A 26 7.55 14.70 8.76
N TRP A 27 7.10 15.08 7.57
CA TRP A 27 5.72 15.49 7.31
C TRP A 27 5.35 15.20 5.85
N ARG A 28 4.19 14.60 5.62
CA ARG A 28 3.68 14.32 4.28
C ARG A 28 2.21 14.74 4.17
N ASP A 29 1.88 15.46 3.11
CA ASP A 29 0.49 15.66 2.72
C ASP A 29 0.02 14.44 1.92
N VAL A 30 -1.08 13.83 2.37
CA VAL A 30 -1.68 12.64 1.73
C VAL A 30 -3.09 12.94 1.19
N GLY A 31 -3.35 14.20 0.82
CA GLY A 31 -4.66 14.66 0.34
C GLY A 31 -5.06 14.17 -1.05
N THR A 32 -4.15 13.55 -1.81
CA THR A 32 -4.44 12.95 -3.13
C THR A 32 -4.09 11.47 -3.15
N VAL A 33 -4.65 10.72 -4.13
CA VAL A 33 -4.33 9.28 -4.31
C VAL A 33 -2.84 9.09 -4.57
N ASP A 34 -2.24 9.97 -5.39
CA ASP A 34 -0.82 9.91 -5.71
C ASP A 34 0.06 10.16 -4.48
N ALA A 35 -0.24 11.19 -3.69
CA ALA A 35 0.49 11.50 -2.47
C ALA A 35 0.34 10.39 -1.42
N TYR A 36 -0.87 9.85 -1.27
CA TYR A 36 -1.12 8.70 -0.39
C TYR A 36 -0.33 7.47 -0.82
N TRP A 37 -0.38 7.14 -2.12
CA TRP A 37 0.37 6.02 -2.68
C TRP A 37 1.87 6.21 -2.46
N ALA A 38 2.41 7.38 -2.82
CA ALA A 38 3.84 7.66 -2.68
C ALA A 38 4.32 7.55 -1.24
N ALA A 39 3.58 8.12 -0.27
CA ALA A 39 3.94 8.06 1.15
C ALA A 39 3.96 6.62 1.70
N ASN A 40 3.09 5.74 1.19
CA ASN A 40 3.07 4.33 1.59
C ASN A 40 4.17 3.51 0.90
N ILE A 41 4.45 3.76 -0.39
CA ILE A 41 5.49 3.05 -1.13
C ILE A 41 6.89 3.43 -0.61
N ASP A 42 7.10 4.68 -0.23
CA ASP A 42 8.34 5.16 0.42
C ASP A 42 8.75 4.28 1.62
N LEU A 43 7.78 3.78 2.39
CA LEU A 43 8.04 2.85 3.51
C LEU A 43 8.65 1.51 3.07
N THR A 44 8.58 1.16 1.79
CA THR A 44 9.17 -0.07 1.24
C THR A 44 10.63 0.11 0.80
N ASP A 45 11.16 1.32 0.83
CA ASP A 45 12.54 1.63 0.50
C ASP A 45 13.52 1.10 1.55
N ILE A 46 14.79 0.95 1.15
CA ILE A 46 15.85 0.46 2.05
C ILE A 46 16.08 1.44 3.21
N VAL A 47 15.98 2.73 2.94
CA VAL A 47 16.11 3.81 3.93
C VAL A 47 14.95 4.78 3.73
N PRO A 48 13.77 4.48 4.27
CA PRO A 48 12.60 5.35 4.14
C PRO A 48 12.78 6.66 4.91
N ASP A 49 12.06 7.70 4.50
CA ASP A 49 12.06 8.99 5.20
C ASP A 49 11.47 8.87 6.62
N LEU A 50 10.51 7.96 6.82
CA LEU A 50 9.93 7.64 8.14
C LEU A 50 10.35 6.23 8.55
N ASP A 51 11.10 6.11 9.65
CA ASP A 51 11.46 4.82 10.22
C ASP A 51 10.36 4.31 11.16
N ILE A 52 9.52 3.40 10.67
CA ILE A 52 8.47 2.77 11.48
C ILE A 52 8.98 1.71 12.46
N TYR A 53 10.28 1.36 12.39
CA TYR A 53 10.94 0.39 13.27
C TYR A 53 11.75 1.05 14.39
N ASP A 54 11.70 2.38 14.52
CA ASP A 54 12.39 3.07 15.62
C ASP A 54 11.77 2.74 16.97
N GLU A 55 12.49 1.95 17.77
CA GLU A 55 12.08 1.56 19.13
C GLU A 55 12.03 2.75 20.12
N ASN A 56 12.76 3.83 19.84
CA ASN A 56 12.74 5.02 20.69
C ASN A 56 11.52 5.92 20.41
N TRP A 57 10.91 5.76 19.24
CA TRP A 57 9.69 6.47 18.87
C TRP A 57 8.64 5.53 18.25
N PRO A 58 8.09 4.60 19.04
CA PRO A 58 7.11 3.64 18.54
C PRO A 58 5.83 4.35 18.08
N ILE A 59 5.35 3.98 16.89
CA ILE A 59 4.07 4.47 16.37
C ILE A 59 2.94 3.71 17.07
N TRP A 60 2.23 4.39 17.98
CA TRP A 60 1.09 3.82 18.70
C TRP A 60 -0.13 3.77 17.78
N THR A 61 -0.60 2.58 17.49
CA THR A 61 -1.80 2.32 16.72
C THR A 61 -2.57 1.14 17.30
N TYR A 62 -3.80 0.95 16.84
CA TYR A 62 -4.57 -0.23 17.21
C TYR A 62 -3.89 -1.49 16.65
N SER A 63 -3.56 -2.43 17.54
CA SER A 63 -2.98 -3.71 17.17
C SER A 63 -4.05 -4.80 17.19
N GLU A 64 -4.37 -5.34 16.02
CA GLU A 64 -5.21 -6.55 15.94
C GLU A 64 -4.37 -7.77 16.35
N ILE A 65 -4.99 -8.66 17.14
CA ILE A 65 -4.38 -9.96 17.45
C ILE A 65 -4.56 -10.84 16.22
N THR A 66 -3.52 -10.96 15.41
CA THR A 66 -3.54 -11.71 14.16
C THR A 66 -2.39 -12.73 14.11
N PRO A 67 -2.57 -13.87 13.43
CA PRO A 67 -1.45 -14.78 13.16
C PRO A 67 -0.41 -14.10 12.25
N PRO A 68 0.84 -14.58 12.22
CA PRO A 68 1.86 -14.08 11.32
C PRO A 68 1.46 -14.25 9.85
N ALA A 69 2.08 -13.45 8.97
CA ALA A 69 1.93 -13.62 7.53
C ALA A 69 2.51 -14.98 7.07
N LYS A 70 1.87 -15.58 6.07
CA LYS A 70 2.24 -16.89 5.53
C LYS A 70 2.54 -16.83 4.04
N PHE A 71 3.72 -17.33 3.65
CA PHE A 71 4.14 -17.51 2.27
C PHE A 71 4.17 -19.00 1.96
N VAL A 72 3.55 -19.42 0.87
CA VAL A 72 3.48 -20.82 0.49
C VAL A 72 3.77 -21.05 -0.98
N HIS A 73 4.17 -22.25 -1.30
CA HIS A 73 4.69 -22.77 -2.57
C HIS A 73 6.11 -22.30 -2.87
N ASP A 74 6.89 -23.21 -3.42
CA ASP A 74 8.26 -23.01 -3.89
C ASP A 74 8.51 -23.82 -5.17
N GLU A 75 7.55 -23.79 -6.08
CA GLU A 75 7.64 -24.44 -7.39
C GLU A 75 8.04 -23.39 -8.43
N ASP A 76 8.69 -23.80 -9.52
CA ASP A 76 9.03 -22.92 -10.62
C ASP A 76 7.78 -22.27 -11.20
N GLY A 77 7.78 -20.94 -11.29
CA GLY A 77 6.62 -20.14 -11.71
C GLY A 77 5.48 -20.02 -10.69
N ARG A 78 5.60 -20.69 -9.52
CA ARG A 78 4.58 -20.63 -8.44
C ARG A 78 5.25 -20.52 -7.08
N ARG A 79 5.87 -19.40 -6.81
CA ARG A 79 6.54 -19.13 -5.53
C ARG A 79 5.87 -17.98 -4.79
N GLY A 80 5.54 -18.20 -3.51
CA GLY A 80 5.04 -17.14 -2.64
C GLY A 80 6.21 -16.28 -2.16
N GLN A 81 6.33 -15.05 -2.67
CA GLN A 81 7.44 -14.16 -2.33
C GLN A 81 7.03 -12.69 -2.26
N ALA A 82 7.77 -11.94 -1.44
CA ALA A 82 7.65 -10.48 -1.35
C ALA A 82 9.05 -9.87 -1.31
N ILE A 83 9.32 -8.91 -2.19
CA ILE A 83 10.61 -8.26 -2.35
C ILE A 83 10.41 -6.76 -2.13
N SER A 84 11.23 -6.14 -1.27
CA SER A 84 11.12 -4.72 -0.90
C SER A 84 9.66 -4.36 -0.60
N SER A 85 9.03 -5.10 0.32
CA SER A 85 7.59 -5.00 0.57
C SER A 85 7.28 -5.12 2.05
N LEU A 86 6.23 -4.47 2.51
CA LEU A 86 5.70 -4.60 3.86
C LEU A 86 4.48 -5.52 3.84
N VAL A 87 4.49 -6.56 4.66
CA VAL A 87 3.39 -7.55 4.75
C VAL A 87 2.93 -7.67 6.19
N SER A 88 1.70 -7.24 6.44
CA SER A 88 1.09 -7.27 7.77
C SER A 88 0.67 -8.66 8.21
N GLY A 89 0.26 -8.80 9.47
CA GLY A 89 -0.25 -10.05 10.03
C GLY A 89 -1.49 -10.58 9.30
N SER A 90 -1.77 -11.87 9.46
CA SER A 90 -2.91 -12.60 8.84
C SER A 90 -2.91 -12.64 7.31
N CYS A 91 -1.85 -12.18 6.65
CA CYS A 91 -1.74 -12.25 5.19
C CYS A 91 -1.34 -13.64 4.72
N VAL A 92 -1.83 -14.02 3.54
CA VAL A 92 -1.44 -15.28 2.86
C VAL A 92 -1.02 -14.95 1.43
N VAL A 93 0.26 -15.16 1.11
CA VAL A 93 0.81 -15.05 -0.24
C VAL A 93 1.03 -16.46 -0.78
N SER A 94 0.10 -16.90 -1.64
CA SER A 94 0.02 -18.28 -2.11
C SER A 94 0.50 -18.42 -3.54
N GLY A 95 1.80 -18.66 -3.72
CA GLY A 95 2.39 -18.83 -5.06
C GLY A 95 2.28 -17.59 -5.95
N ALA A 96 2.41 -16.41 -5.35
CA ALA A 96 2.32 -15.10 -5.98
C ALA A 96 3.58 -14.27 -5.72
N SER A 97 3.84 -13.27 -6.54
CA SER A 97 4.98 -12.37 -6.41
C SER A 97 4.53 -10.96 -6.08
N LEU A 98 5.07 -10.42 -4.98
CA LEU A 98 4.90 -9.04 -4.58
C LEU A 98 6.24 -8.31 -4.72
N LYS A 99 6.21 -7.06 -5.22
CA LYS A 99 7.37 -6.21 -5.30
C LYS A 99 6.99 -4.75 -5.03
N HIS A 100 7.76 -4.06 -4.17
CA HIS A 100 7.45 -2.70 -3.73
C HIS A 100 5.97 -2.53 -3.38
N THR A 101 5.49 -3.38 -2.46
CA THR A 101 4.07 -3.48 -2.15
C THR A 101 3.85 -3.42 -0.65
N LEU A 102 2.88 -2.61 -0.22
CA LEU A 102 2.36 -2.63 1.13
C LEU A 102 1.08 -3.47 1.14
N LEU A 103 1.11 -4.61 1.83
CA LEU A 103 -0.02 -5.51 2.02
C LEU A 103 -0.52 -5.43 3.45
N SER A 104 -1.67 -4.79 3.63
CA SER A 104 -2.30 -4.63 4.94
C SER A 104 -2.92 -5.93 5.45
N THR A 105 -3.30 -5.92 6.74
CA THR A 105 -3.83 -7.07 7.50
C THR A 105 -4.88 -7.88 6.74
N GLY A 106 -4.74 -9.20 6.80
CA GLY A 106 -5.74 -10.15 6.28
C GLY A 106 -5.79 -10.26 4.75
N GLY A 107 -4.85 -9.65 4.04
CA GLY A 107 -4.77 -9.75 2.59
C GLY A 107 -4.47 -11.18 2.10
N ARG A 108 -5.14 -11.59 1.01
CA ARG A 108 -4.91 -12.88 0.36
C ARG A 108 -4.52 -12.67 -1.09
N ILE A 109 -3.37 -13.22 -1.47
CA ILE A 109 -2.85 -13.15 -2.83
C ILE A 109 -2.70 -14.56 -3.36
N ASN A 110 -3.47 -14.88 -4.39
CA ASN A 110 -3.55 -16.25 -4.92
C ASN A 110 -2.53 -16.50 -6.03
N SER A 111 -2.34 -17.79 -6.36
CA SER A 111 -1.27 -18.26 -7.22
C SER A 111 -1.19 -17.57 -8.59
N TYR A 112 0.04 -17.34 -9.02
CA TYR A 112 0.38 -16.68 -10.29
C TYR A 112 0.01 -15.20 -10.35
N ALA A 113 -0.51 -14.62 -9.27
CA ALA A 113 -0.70 -13.18 -9.23
C ALA A 113 0.65 -12.45 -9.12
N VAL A 114 0.76 -11.34 -9.83
CA VAL A 114 1.93 -10.46 -9.83
C VAL A 114 1.46 -9.08 -9.43
N VAL A 115 2.06 -8.54 -8.36
CA VAL A 115 1.69 -7.23 -7.82
C VAL A 115 2.94 -6.39 -7.65
N GLU A 116 2.96 -5.21 -8.26
CA GLU A 116 4.08 -4.28 -8.21
C GLU A 116 3.63 -2.87 -7.89
N ASN A 117 4.40 -2.16 -7.06
CA ASN A 117 4.16 -0.78 -6.68
C ASN A 117 2.70 -0.56 -6.20
N ALA A 118 2.26 -1.37 -5.24
CA ALA A 118 0.86 -1.40 -4.84
C ALA A 118 0.67 -1.11 -3.35
N VAL A 119 -0.37 -0.35 -3.03
CA VAL A 119 -0.89 -0.18 -1.67
C VAL A 119 -2.20 -0.94 -1.56
N ILE A 120 -2.21 -2.00 -0.78
CA ILE A 120 -3.36 -2.91 -0.64
C ILE A 120 -3.91 -2.76 0.78
N LEU A 121 -5.12 -2.22 0.89
CA LEU A 121 -5.81 -2.01 2.16
C LEU A 121 -6.32 -3.33 2.77
N PRO A 122 -6.79 -3.34 4.03
CA PRO A 122 -7.08 -4.58 4.76
C PRO A 122 -8.13 -5.47 4.09
N TYR A 123 -7.92 -6.78 4.23
CA TYR A 123 -8.87 -7.84 3.83
C TYR A 123 -9.16 -7.92 2.34
N VAL A 124 -8.28 -7.40 1.49
CA VAL A 124 -8.36 -7.58 0.04
C VAL A 124 -8.03 -9.01 -0.33
N ASN A 125 -8.77 -9.55 -1.29
CA ASN A 125 -8.47 -10.84 -1.90
C ASN A 125 -8.16 -10.66 -3.40
N ILE A 126 -6.97 -11.03 -3.81
CA ILE A 126 -6.53 -11.01 -5.22
C ILE A 126 -6.58 -12.44 -5.74
N ALA A 127 -7.46 -12.69 -6.72
CA ALA A 127 -7.60 -14.01 -7.32
C ALA A 127 -6.40 -14.39 -8.20
N ARG A 128 -6.43 -15.61 -8.72
CA ARG A 128 -5.32 -16.19 -9.49
C ARG A 128 -4.99 -15.37 -10.74
N SER A 129 -3.72 -15.37 -11.11
CA SER A 129 -3.23 -14.79 -12.37
C SER A 129 -3.52 -13.31 -12.58
N ALA A 130 -3.97 -12.59 -11.56
CA ALA A 130 -4.14 -11.14 -11.64
C ALA A 130 -2.77 -10.44 -11.75
N ARG A 131 -2.68 -9.40 -12.57
CA ARG A 131 -1.48 -8.57 -12.71
C ARG A 131 -1.82 -7.11 -12.41
N LEU A 132 -1.25 -6.61 -11.33
CA LEU A 132 -1.59 -5.30 -10.80
C LEU A 132 -0.32 -4.47 -10.62
N LYS A 133 -0.31 -3.29 -11.19
CA LYS A 133 0.82 -2.38 -11.12
C LYS A 133 0.37 -0.94 -10.91
N ASN A 134 1.09 -0.21 -10.02
CA ASN A 134 0.79 1.18 -9.69
C ASN A 134 -0.68 1.36 -9.25
N VAL A 135 -1.09 0.63 -8.22
CA VAL A 135 -2.48 0.61 -7.76
C VAL A 135 -2.60 0.94 -6.27
N VAL A 136 -3.74 1.53 -5.91
CA VAL A 136 -4.26 1.58 -4.55
C VAL A 136 -5.56 0.78 -4.56
N ILE A 137 -5.65 -0.25 -3.72
CA ILE A 137 -6.82 -1.13 -3.64
C ILE A 137 -7.50 -0.89 -2.30
N ASP A 138 -8.77 -0.50 -2.36
CA ASP A 138 -9.58 -0.23 -1.17
C ASP A 138 -9.84 -1.50 -0.34
N ALA A 139 -10.18 -1.31 0.93
CA ALA A 139 -10.38 -2.41 1.85
C ALA A 139 -11.50 -3.38 1.39
N ARG A 140 -11.28 -4.68 1.62
CA ARG A 140 -12.24 -5.77 1.34
C ARG A 140 -12.56 -6.00 -0.14
N VAL A 141 -11.85 -5.35 -1.05
CA VAL A 141 -12.03 -5.56 -2.50
C VAL A 141 -11.69 -7.01 -2.89
N GLN A 142 -12.53 -7.57 -3.75
CA GLN A 142 -12.34 -8.90 -4.35
C GLN A 142 -11.88 -8.71 -5.80
N ILE A 143 -10.60 -8.87 -6.06
CA ILE A 143 -10.03 -8.77 -7.41
C ILE A 143 -10.30 -10.09 -8.15
N PRO A 144 -10.97 -10.06 -9.32
CA PRO A 144 -11.27 -11.26 -10.09
C PRO A 144 -10.03 -11.89 -10.71
N GLU A 145 -10.17 -13.17 -11.08
CA GLU A 145 -9.12 -13.93 -11.73
C GLU A 145 -8.70 -13.29 -13.06
N GLY A 146 -7.38 -13.22 -13.28
CA GLY A 146 -6.81 -12.72 -14.52
C GLY A 146 -6.96 -11.21 -14.76
N LEU A 147 -7.48 -10.44 -13.81
CA LEU A 147 -7.58 -8.99 -13.97
C LEU A 147 -6.20 -8.37 -14.15
N VAL A 148 -6.06 -7.55 -15.20
CA VAL A 148 -4.85 -6.79 -15.50
C VAL A 148 -5.12 -5.30 -15.33
N VAL A 149 -4.29 -4.62 -14.51
CA VAL A 149 -4.34 -3.18 -14.28
C VAL A 149 -2.91 -2.62 -14.22
N GLY A 150 -2.68 -1.48 -14.84
CA GLY A 150 -1.39 -0.78 -14.86
C GLY A 150 -0.53 -1.10 -16.08
N GLU A 151 -1.04 -1.89 -17.05
CA GLU A 151 -0.38 -2.20 -18.31
C GLU A 151 -0.95 -1.42 -19.51
N ASP A 152 -2.23 -1.11 -19.49
CA ASP A 152 -2.94 -0.37 -20.54
C ASP A 152 -3.61 0.88 -19.93
N PRO A 153 -2.99 2.08 -20.06
CA PRO A 153 -3.50 3.31 -19.47
C PRO A 153 -4.90 3.74 -19.96
N GLU A 154 -5.21 3.48 -21.24
CA GLU A 154 -6.49 3.89 -21.82
C GLU A 154 -7.61 2.98 -21.30
N LEU A 155 -7.39 1.68 -21.33
CA LEU A 155 -8.33 0.70 -20.79
C LEU A 155 -8.54 0.93 -19.28
N ASP A 156 -7.48 1.17 -18.53
CA ASP A 156 -7.56 1.39 -17.09
C ASP A 156 -8.38 2.64 -16.73
N ALA A 157 -8.22 3.72 -17.51
CA ALA A 157 -8.98 4.95 -17.31
C ALA A 157 -10.50 4.78 -17.56
N THR A 158 -10.90 3.81 -18.38
CA THR A 158 -12.33 3.50 -18.60
C THR A 158 -12.96 2.69 -17.46
N ARG A 159 -12.14 1.90 -16.75
CA ARG A 159 -12.59 0.95 -15.71
C ARG A 159 -12.43 1.48 -14.28
N PHE A 160 -11.37 2.25 -14.07
CA PHE A 160 -10.92 2.69 -12.74
C PHE A 160 -10.65 4.18 -12.72
N ARG A 161 -10.56 4.75 -11.51
CA ARG A 161 -10.06 6.10 -11.34
C ARG A 161 -8.53 6.09 -11.49
N ARG A 162 -8.06 6.46 -12.67
CA ARG A 162 -6.64 6.63 -12.94
C ARG A 162 -6.22 8.09 -12.77
N THR A 163 -5.15 8.32 -12.02
CA THR A 163 -4.58 9.66 -11.81
C THR A 163 -3.70 10.07 -12.99
N GLU A 164 -3.31 11.36 -13.04
CA GLU A 164 -2.38 11.87 -14.05
C GLU A 164 -0.98 11.23 -13.92
N GLN A 165 -0.56 10.84 -12.71
CA GLN A 165 0.70 10.14 -12.47
C GLN A 165 0.62 8.64 -12.76
N GLY A 166 -0.54 8.13 -13.13
CA GLY A 166 -0.72 6.74 -13.54
C GLY A 166 -1.10 5.77 -12.45
N ILE A 167 -1.46 6.26 -11.26
CA ILE A 167 -1.93 5.39 -10.17
C ILE A 167 -3.41 5.08 -10.35
N CYS A 168 -3.79 3.80 -10.27
CA CYS A 168 -5.18 3.38 -10.37
C CYS A 168 -5.75 3.12 -8.97
N LEU A 169 -6.82 3.82 -8.61
CA LEU A 169 -7.63 3.52 -7.43
C LEU A 169 -8.70 2.48 -7.82
N ILE A 170 -8.71 1.36 -7.10
CA ILE A 170 -9.65 0.25 -7.30
C ILE A 170 -10.54 0.10 -6.08
N THR A 171 -11.86 0.19 -6.28
CA THR A 171 -12.87 -0.03 -5.25
C THR A 171 -13.82 -1.16 -5.66
N GLN A 172 -14.52 -1.77 -4.70
CA GLN A 172 -15.45 -2.86 -5.00
C GLN A 172 -16.54 -2.46 -6.01
N PRO A 173 -17.20 -1.30 -5.90
CA PRO A 173 -18.18 -0.89 -6.91
C PRO A 173 -17.64 -0.74 -8.34
N MET A 174 -16.32 -0.48 -8.50
CA MET A 174 -15.70 -0.47 -9.82
C MET A 174 -15.52 -1.89 -10.36
N ILE A 175 -15.12 -2.83 -9.51
CA ILE A 175 -15.02 -4.25 -9.88
C ILE A 175 -16.39 -4.82 -10.24
N ASP A 176 -17.43 -4.53 -9.45
CA ASP A 176 -18.79 -5.03 -9.70
C ASP A 176 -19.33 -4.62 -11.09
N LYS A 177 -18.97 -3.42 -11.54
CA LYS A 177 -19.32 -2.94 -12.88
C LYS A 177 -18.63 -3.68 -14.02
N LEU A 178 -17.47 -4.31 -13.78
CA LEU A 178 -16.77 -5.11 -14.80
C LEU A 178 -17.37 -6.50 -14.94
N THR A 179 -18.11 -6.98 -13.93
CA THR A 179 -18.67 -8.33 -13.87
C THR A 179 -20.18 -8.37 -14.09
N ALA A 180 -20.80 -7.19 -14.23
CA ALA A 180 -22.24 -7.04 -14.56
C ALA A 180 -22.49 -7.09 -16.06
#